data_ed16c0240bb38b74ce47516d5074dc67
#
_entry.id   ed16c0240bb38b74ce47516d5074dc67
#
_cell.length_a   1.000
_cell.length_b   1.000
_cell.length_c   1.000
_cell.angle_alpha   90.00
_cell.angle_beta   90.00
_cell.angle_gamma   90.00
#
_symmetry.space_group_name_H-M   'P 1'
#
loop_
_entity.id
_entity.type
_entity.pdbx_description
1 polymer ?
#
loop_
_entity_poly.entity_id
_entity_poly.type
_entity_poly.pdbx_seq_one_letter_code
_entity_poly.pdbx_strand_id
1 'polypeptide(L)'
;MLLARTDGSAVAAVHAGWRGLQAGIIGEGVASIAPGGEPVSVWLGPAICGQCYQVGDEVYRAFTENRPAFKPAFQKDATPNHWRFSVAHAAIIELAQLGVDDVHGGDLCTACDLSRFYSYRKEGETGRFASLIWLDGGGQ
;
A
#
# COMPACT_ATOMS: atom_id res chain seq x y z
N MET A 1 2.72 4.17 -2.30
CA MET A 1 2.88 3.54 -3.62
C MET A 1 3.07 4.60 -4.68
N LEU A 2 3.69 4.24 -5.78
CA LEU A 2 3.83 5.07 -6.98
C LEU A 2 3.06 4.41 -8.12
N LEU A 3 2.37 5.22 -8.91
CA LEU A 3 1.55 4.78 -10.02
C LEU A 3 2.02 5.49 -11.29
N ALA A 4 2.01 4.79 -12.41
CA ALA A 4 2.29 5.37 -13.73
C ALA A 4 1.31 4.80 -14.76
N ARG A 5 0.78 5.63 -15.63
CA ARG A 5 0.14 5.14 -16.85
C ARG A 5 1.22 4.50 -17.73
N THR A 6 0.90 3.37 -18.34
CA THR A 6 1.87 2.64 -19.16
C THR A 6 2.25 3.39 -20.44
N ASP A 7 1.44 4.36 -20.86
CA ASP A 7 1.74 5.26 -21.99
C ASP A 7 2.67 6.43 -21.60
N GLY A 8 3.08 6.53 -20.32
CA GLY A 8 3.99 7.56 -19.85
C GLY A 8 3.36 8.95 -19.72
N SER A 9 2.04 9.11 -19.79
CA SER A 9 1.38 10.42 -19.81
C SER A 9 1.00 10.95 -18.44
N ALA A 10 0.94 10.09 -17.41
CA ALA A 10 0.55 10.50 -16.05
C ALA A 10 1.22 9.63 -14.98
N VAL A 11 1.52 10.26 -13.86
CA VAL A 11 2.03 9.57 -12.66
C VAL A 11 1.32 10.08 -11.41
N ALA A 12 1.27 9.24 -10.37
CA ALA A 12 0.78 9.63 -9.06
C ALA A 12 1.58 8.99 -7.93
N ALA A 13 1.57 9.63 -6.78
CA ALA A 13 2.08 9.08 -5.54
C ALA A 13 0.94 9.03 -4.51
N VAL A 14 0.71 7.84 -3.92
CA VAL A 14 -0.38 7.60 -2.98
C VAL A 14 0.19 7.10 -1.66
N HIS A 15 -0.13 7.79 -0.57
CA HIS A 15 0.12 7.27 0.78
C HIS A 15 -1.07 6.43 1.23
N ALA A 16 -0.87 5.13 1.33
CA ALA A 16 -1.91 4.18 1.69
C ALA A 16 -1.63 3.52 3.06
N GLY A 17 -1.78 4.28 4.14
CA GLY A 17 -1.90 3.72 5.48
C GLY A 17 -3.24 2.99 5.65
N TRP A 18 -3.43 2.23 6.73
CA TRP A 18 -4.63 1.39 6.89
C TRP A 18 -5.96 2.16 6.79
N ARG A 19 -6.02 3.41 7.29
CA ARG A 19 -7.22 4.25 7.17
C ARG A 19 -7.50 4.68 5.74
N GLY A 20 -6.44 5.05 5.00
CA GLY A 20 -6.57 5.40 3.58
C GLY A 20 -6.98 4.19 2.73
N LEU A 21 -6.37 3.02 2.98
CA LEU A 21 -6.77 1.76 2.34
C LEU A 21 -8.24 1.43 2.61
N GLN A 22 -8.66 1.51 3.86
CA GLN A 22 -10.05 1.25 4.24
C GLN A 22 -11.03 2.23 3.57
N ALA A 23 -10.61 3.48 3.39
CA ALA A 23 -11.38 4.53 2.73
C ALA A 23 -11.31 4.49 1.18
N GLY A 24 -10.56 3.57 0.56
CA GLY A 24 -10.48 3.42 -0.90
C GLY A 24 -9.50 4.35 -1.60
N ILE A 25 -8.48 4.85 -0.91
CA ILE A 25 -7.50 5.80 -1.47
C ILE A 25 -6.77 5.28 -2.73
N ILE A 26 -6.66 3.95 -2.88
CA ILE A 26 -6.05 3.35 -4.07
C ILE A 26 -6.94 3.58 -5.29
N GLY A 27 -8.24 3.34 -5.15
CA GLY A 27 -9.20 3.60 -6.23
C GLY A 27 -9.18 5.05 -6.68
N GLU A 28 -9.15 6.00 -5.75
CA GLU A 28 -9.01 7.43 -6.04
C GLU A 28 -7.69 7.73 -6.77
N GLY A 29 -6.59 7.13 -6.32
CA GLY A 29 -5.28 7.28 -6.97
C GLY A 29 -5.27 6.76 -8.41
N VAL A 30 -5.81 5.57 -8.65
CA VAL A 30 -5.93 4.99 -9.99
C VAL A 30 -6.84 5.86 -10.87
N ALA A 31 -8.03 6.23 -10.38
CA ALA A 31 -8.97 7.06 -11.13
C ALA A 31 -8.41 8.44 -11.50
N SER A 32 -7.52 9.00 -10.66
CA SER A 32 -6.91 10.31 -10.91
C SER A 32 -6.00 10.34 -12.14
N ILE A 33 -5.34 9.23 -12.46
CA ILE A 33 -4.41 9.14 -13.61
C ILE A 33 -4.95 8.31 -14.77
N ALA A 34 -5.96 7.47 -14.53
CA ALA A 34 -6.55 6.57 -15.51
C ALA A 34 -8.10 6.63 -15.48
N PRO A 35 -8.72 7.81 -15.67
CA PRO A 35 -10.17 7.98 -15.57
C PRO A 35 -10.96 7.22 -16.63
N GLY A 36 -10.33 6.85 -17.75
CA GLY A 36 -10.91 6.03 -18.81
C GLY A 36 -10.63 4.54 -18.70
N GLY A 37 -10.00 4.09 -17.61
CA GLY A 37 -9.57 2.69 -17.45
C GLY A 37 -8.27 2.37 -18.19
N GLU A 38 -7.43 3.37 -18.43
CA GLU A 38 -6.14 3.18 -19.08
C GLU A 38 -5.22 2.28 -18.23
N PRO A 39 -4.35 1.49 -18.87
CA PRO A 39 -3.43 0.61 -18.15
C PRO A 39 -2.49 1.37 -17.21
N VAL A 40 -2.36 0.87 -15.98
CA VAL A 40 -1.53 1.45 -14.92
C VAL A 40 -0.53 0.42 -14.41
N SER A 41 0.73 0.81 -14.29
CA SER A 41 1.77 0.09 -13.56
C SER A 41 1.92 0.68 -12.15
N VAL A 42 2.06 -0.18 -11.14
CA VAL A 42 2.14 0.22 -9.73
C VAL A 42 3.39 -0.34 -9.07
N TRP A 43 4.09 0.51 -8.33
CA TRP A 43 5.16 0.09 -7.43
C TRP A 43 4.76 0.32 -5.97
N LEU A 44 4.75 -0.77 -5.19
CA LEU A 44 4.55 -0.73 -3.75
C LEU A 44 5.89 -0.48 -3.06
N GLY A 45 6.08 0.74 -2.58
CA GLY A 45 7.28 1.14 -1.86
C GLY A 45 7.41 0.49 -0.49
N PRO A 46 8.54 0.77 0.20
CA PRO A 46 8.79 0.24 1.54
C PRO A 46 7.65 0.55 2.50
N ALA A 47 7.17 -0.45 3.22
CA ALA A 47 6.09 -0.36 4.20
C ALA A 47 6.36 -1.31 5.37
N ILE A 48 5.60 -1.22 6.44
CA ILE A 48 5.66 -2.19 7.51
C ILE A 48 5.03 -3.51 7.05
N CYS A 49 5.75 -4.64 7.19
CA CYS A 49 5.23 -5.95 6.80
C CYS A 49 4.21 -6.50 7.82
N GLY A 50 3.45 -7.50 7.40
CA GLY A 50 2.45 -8.13 8.23
C GLY A 50 2.99 -8.73 9.53
N GLN A 51 4.21 -9.25 9.53
CA GLN A 51 4.83 -9.79 10.75
C GLN A 51 5.17 -8.71 11.79
N CYS A 52 5.38 -7.48 11.37
CA CYS A 52 5.72 -6.36 12.25
C CYS A 52 4.51 -5.49 12.60
N TYR A 53 3.39 -5.62 11.89
CA TYR A 53 2.25 -4.73 12.04
C TYR A 53 1.09 -5.39 12.77
N GLN A 54 1.10 -5.28 14.10
CA GLN A 54 -0.02 -5.69 14.94
C GLN A 54 -1.09 -4.59 14.94
N VAL A 55 -2.35 -4.99 14.76
CA VAL A 55 -3.55 -4.15 14.80
C VAL A 55 -4.62 -4.80 15.68
N GLY A 56 -5.58 -4.02 16.15
CA GLY A 56 -6.71 -4.54 16.92
C GLY A 56 -7.81 -5.13 16.03
N ASP A 57 -8.79 -5.75 16.69
CA ASP A 57 -9.94 -6.38 16.04
C ASP A 57 -10.81 -5.36 15.29
N GLU A 58 -10.81 -4.10 15.70
CA GLU A 58 -11.51 -3.01 15.03
C GLU A 58 -10.99 -2.78 13.60
N VAL A 59 -9.67 -2.91 13.38
CA VAL A 59 -9.09 -2.80 12.03
C VAL A 59 -9.48 -3.99 11.17
N TYR A 60 -9.39 -5.21 11.74
CA TYR A 60 -9.80 -6.42 11.04
C TYR A 60 -11.26 -6.32 10.57
N ARG A 61 -12.17 -5.94 11.46
CA ARG A 61 -13.59 -5.80 11.14
C ARG A 61 -13.84 -4.73 10.09
N ALA A 62 -13.21 -3.56 10.23
CA ALA A 62 -13.34 -2.46 9.26
C ALA A 62 -13.03 -2.89 7.81
N PHE A 63 -12.08 -3.83 7.64
CA PHE A 63 -11.76 -4.35 6.31
C PHE A 63 -12.65 -5.52 5.87
N THR A 64 -13.06 -6.40 6.80
CA THR A 64 -13.56 -7.74 6.42
C THR A 64 -15.07 -7.91 6.55
N GLU A 65 -15.78 -7.07 7.31
CA GLU A 65 -17.23 -7.21 7.51
C GLU A 65 -18.02 -7.14 6.20
N ASN A 66 -17.68 -6.15 5.35
CA ASN A 66 -18.35 -5.96 4.05
C ASN A 66 -17.47 -6.30 2.85
N ARG A 67 -16.19 -6.63 3.08
CA ARG A 67 -15.19 -6.90 2.03
C ARG A 67 -14.38 -8.16 2.39
N PRO A 68 -15.00 -9.36 2.35
CA PRO A 68 -14.36 -10.61 2.80
C PRO A 68 -13.09 -10.97 2.01
N ALA A 69 -12.91 -10.42 0.82
CA ALA A 69 -11.70 -10.59 0.01
C ALA A 69 -10.41 -10.12 0.72
N PHE A 70 -10.53 -9.21 1.71
CA PHE A 70 -9.38 -8.71 2.46
C PHE A 70 -8.91 -9.65 3.60
N LYS A 71 -9.66 -10.69 3.94
CA LYS A 71 -9.26 -11.64 5.00
C LYS A 71 -7.83 -12.18 4.84
N PRO A 72 -7.34 -12.51 3.63
CA PRO A 72 -5.96 -13.00 3.44
C PRO A 72 -4.87 -11.99 3.84
N ALA A 73 -5.16 -10.69 3.90
CA ALA A 73 -4.21 -9.69 4.36
C ALA A 73 -4.00 -9.71 5.88
N PHE A 74 -4.78 -10.50 6.62
CA PHE A 74 -4.74 -10.60 8.08
C PHE A 74 -4.38 -12.03 8.52
N GLN A 75 -3.52 -12.11 9.53
CA GLN A 75 -3.21 -13.33 10.25
C GLN A 75 -3.53 -13.11 11.73
N LYS A 76 -4.15 -14.10 12.39
CA LYS A 76 -4.46 -14.00 13.81
C LYS A 76 -3.17 -13.88 14.63
N ASP A 77 -3.13 -12.93 15.54
CA ASP A 77 -2.01 -12.76 16.47
C ASP A 77 -2.15 -13.68 17.69
N ALA A 78 -1.05 -13.97 18.37
CA ALA A 78 -1.07 -14.70 19.63
C ALA A 78 -1.76 -13.89 20.74
N THR A 79 -1.72 -12.56 20.66
CA THR A 79 -2.43 -11.67 21.58
C THR A 79 -3.93 -11.70 21.29
N PRO A 80 -4.81 -11.96 22.27
CA PRO A 80 -6.26 -11.95 22.07
C PRO A 80 -6.75 -10.63 21.45
N ASN A 81 -7.71 -10.72 20.53
CA ASN A 81 -8.31 -9.60 19.80
C ASN A 81 -7.31 -8.76 18.98
N HIS A 82 -6.18 -9.35 18.59
CA HIS A 82 -5.19 -8.71 17.74
C HIS A 82 -4.90 -9.54 16.49
N TRP A 83 -4.44 -8.85 15.44
CA TRP A 83 -4.14 -9.39 14.13
C TRP A 83 -2.80 -8.86 13.62
N ARG A 84 -2.14 -9.64 12.80
CA ARG A 84 -1.01 -9.24 11.97
C ARG A 84 -1.56 -8.79 10.62
N PHE A 85 -1.33 -7.55 10.26
CA PHE A 85 -1.92 -6.96 9.05
C PHE A 85 -0.86 -6.61 8.02
N SER A 86 -0.99 -7.15 6.80
CA SER A 86 -0.15 -6.81 5.66
C SER A 86 -0.80 -5.72 4.82
N VAL A 87 -0.32 -4.48 4.97
CA VAL A 87 -0.78 -3.35 4.15
C VAL A 87 -0.47 -3.55 2.66
N ALA A 88 0.68 -4.16 2.35
CA ALA A 88 1.03 -4.48 0.97
C ALA A 88 0.07 -5.50 0.35
N HIS A 89 -0.27 -6.57 1.09
CA HIS A 89 -1.22 -7.56 0.60
C HIS A 89 -2.63 -6.98 0.44
N ALA A 90 -3.07 -6.13 1.36
CA ALA A 90 -4.35 -5.42 1.22
C ALA A 90 -4.36 -4.51 -0.01
N ALA A 91 -3.26 -3.81 -0.29
CA ALA A 91 -3.12 -3.00 -1.49
C ALA A 91 -3.19 -3.85 -2.78
N ILE A 92 -2.52 -5.01 -2.81
CA ILE A 92 -2.58 -5.94 -3.95
C ILE A 92 -4.01 -6.44 -4.18
N ILE A 93 -4.74 -6.79 -3.12
CA ILE A 93 -6.14 -7.22 -3.23
C ILE A 93 -7.01 -6.11 -3.84
N GLU A 94 -6.83 -4.87 -3.38
CA GLU A 94 -7.61 -3.74 -3.90
C GLU A 94 -7.26 -3.43 -5.36
N LEU A 95 -5.97 -3.41 -5.72
CA LEU A 95 -5.51 -3.23 -7.10
C LEU A 95 -6.09 -4.29 -8.03
N ALA A 96 -6.07 -5.57 -7.63
CA ALA A 96 -6.68 -6.65 -8.41
C ALA A 96 -8.19 -6.46 -8.61
N GLN A 97 -8.92 -5.95 -7.61
CA GLN A 97 -10.35 -5.61 -7.75
C GLN A 97 -10.61 -4.44 -8.70
N LEU A 98 -9.61 -3.56 -8.88
CA LEU A 98 -9.63 -2.45 -9.83
C LEU A 98 -9.14 -2.84 -11.24
N GLY A 99 -8.78 -4.12 -11.44
CA GLY A 99 -8.25 -4.61 -12.71
C GLY A 99 -6.80 -4.17 -12.99
N VAL A 100 -6.03 -3.83 -11.95
CA VAL A 100 -4.62 -3.46 -12.06
C VAL A 100 -3.76 -4.65 -11.68
N ASP A 101 -3.18 -5.31 -12.68
CA ASP A 101 -2.39 -6.54 -12.51
C ASP A 101 -0.87 -6.29 -12.59
N ASP A 102 -0.44 -5.17 -13.17
CA ASP A 102 0.97 -4.79 -13.27
C ASP A 102 1.46 -4.13 -11.97
N VAL A 103 1.75 -4.98 -10.97
CA VAL A 103 2.11 -4.56 -9.61
C VAL A 103 3.47 -5.11 -9.20
N HIS A 104 4.36 -4.23 -8.77
CA HIS A 104 5.75 -4.52 -8.39
C HIS A 104 6.05 -4.11 -6.95
N GLY A 105 7.10 -4.67 -6.35
CA GLY A 105 7.56 -4.34 -4.99
C GLY A 105 6.64 -4.93 -3.90
N GLY A 106 6.60 -4.25 -2.74
CA GLY A 106 5.82 -4.70 -1.59
C GLY A 106 6.54 -5.67 -0.65
N ASP A 107 7.80 -5.99 -0.93
CA ASP A 107 8.67 -6.92 -0.19
C ASP A 107 9.58 -6.22 0.82
N LEU A 108 9.72 -4.90 0.77
CA LEU A 108 10.60 -4.13 1.63
C LEU A 108 9.90 -3.71 2.93
N CYS A 109 10.42 -4.20 4.06
CA CYS A 109 9.85 -3.88 5.38
C CYS A 109 10.65 -2.83 6.12
N THR A 110 10.01 -1.69 6.42
CA THR A 110 10.63 -0.58 7.17
C THR A 110 10.94 -0.91 8.63
N ALA A 111 10.30 -1.93 9.21
CA ALA A 111 10.52 -2.34 10.60
C ALA A 111 11.48 -3.51 10.75
N CYS A 112 11.75 -4.26 9.67
CA CYS A 112 12.73 -5.35 9.66
C CYS A 112 14.13 -4.86 9.29
N ASP A 113 14.25 -3.78 8.52
CA ASP A 113 15.52 -3.29 8.01
C ASP A 113 15.73 -1.81 8.39
N LEU A 114 16.13 -1.60 9.64
CA LEU A 114 16.43 -0.29 10.19
C LEU A 114 17.76 0.29 9.66
N SER A 115 18.56 -0.50 8.95
CA SER A 115 19.78 -0.02 8.31
C SER A 115 19.50 0.80 7.04
N ARG A 116 18.34 0.55 6.39
CA ARG A 116 17.93 1.25 5.16
C ARG A 116 16.72 2.17 5.33
N PHE A 117 15.88 1.91 6.35
CA PHE A 117 14.62 2.61 6.51
C PHE A 117 14.42 3.13 7.92
N TYR A 118 13.68 4.21 8.05
CA TYR A 118 13.16 4.70 9.32
C TYR A 118 11.83 4.02 9.64
N SER A 119 11.61 3.69 10.93
CA SER A 119 10.38 3.04 11.38
C SER A 119 9.86 3.62 12.68
N TYR A 120 8.82 4.45 12.60
CA TYR A 120 8.16 5.01 13.78
C TYR A 120 7.70 3.91 14.76
N ARG A 121 7.21 2.77 14.24
CA ARG A 121 6.74 1.65 15.08
C ARG A 121 7.86 1.03 15.92
N LYS A 122 9.09 1.05 15.44
CA LYS A 122 10.27 0.47 16.11
C LYS A 122 11.04 1.49 16.92
N GLU A 123 11.17 2.70 16.43
CA GLU A 123 12.11 3.70 16.93
C GLU A 123 11.39 4.84 17.68
N GLY A 124 10.06 4.98 17.51
CA GLY A 124 9.33 6.13 18.03
C GLY A 124 9.63 7.39 17.22
N GLU A 125 10.30 8.36 17.83
CA GLU A 125 10.78 9.55 17.11
C GLU A 125 11.94 9.15 16.19
N THR A 126 11.79 9.40 14.89
CA THR A 126 12.73 8.92 13.87
C THR A 126 12.71 9.82 12.62
N GLY A 127 13.65 9.61 11.70
CA GLY A 127 13.68 10.28 10.42
C GLY A 127 12.53 9.91 9.49
N ARG A 128 12.62 10.41 8.27
CA ARG A 128 11.68 10.11 7.18
C ARG A 128 12.48 9.82 5.92
N PHE A 129 11.90 9.03 5.02
CA PHE A 129 12.37 8.83 3.66
C PHE A 129 11.24 9.12 2.68
N ALA A 130 11.57 9.36 1.42
CA ALA A 130 10.58 9.61 0.38
C ALA A 130 10.81 8.68 -0.81
N SER A 131 9.73 8.26 -1.43
CA SER A 131 9.72 7.65 -2.76
C SER A 131 9.17 8.68 -3.73
N LEU A 132 9.85 8.87 -4.87
CA LEU A 132 9.54 9.90 -5.85
C LEU A 132 9.25 9.26 -7.20
N ILE A 133 8.34 9.86 -7.93
CA ILE A 133 8.07 9.55 -9.34
C ILE A 133 7.83 10.85 -10.09
N TRP A 134 8.32 10.92 -11.32
CA TRP A 134 8.11 12.08 -12.19
C TRP A 134 8.05 11.64 -13.65
N LEU A 135 7.51 12.48 -14.49
CA LEU A 135 7.58 12.33 -15.94
C LEU A 135 8.81 13.06 -16.45
N ASP A 136 9.67 12.37 -17.20
CA ASP A 136 10.68 13.07 -17.94
C ASP A 136 9.99 13.87 -19.07
N GLY A 137 10.06 15.18 -18.99
CA GLY A 137 9.64 16.04 -20.09
C GLY A 137 10.51 15.67 -21.30
N GLY A 138 9.97 14.91 -22.22
CA GLY A 138 10.70 14.53 -23.43
C GLY A 138 11.31 15.77 -24.06
N GLY A 139 12.63 15.89 -23.98
CA GLY A 139 13.37 16.92 -24.66
C GLY A 139 13.12 16.79 -26.17
N GLN A 140 12.45 17.77 -26.75
CA GLN A 140 12.48 18.02 -28.19
C GLN A 140 13.83 18.57 -28.57
#